data_1f93dc4ecca5305ef198b064da7ca6ab
#
_entry.id   1f93dc4ecca5305ef198b064da7ca6ab
#
_cell.length_a   1.000
_cell.length_b   1.000
_cell.length_c   1.000
_cell.angle_alpha   90.00
_cell.angle_beta   90.00
_cell.angle_gamma   90.00
#
_symmetry.space_group_name_H-M   'P 1'
#
loop_
_entity.id
_entity.type
_entity.pdbx_description
1 polymer ?
#
loop_
_entity_poly.entity_id
_entity_poly.type
_entity_poly.pdbx_seq_one_letter_code
_entity_poly.pdbx_strand_id
1 'polypeptide(L)'
;MGYKITIVGLGAGDIDQLPLGVYKRLKKESSVFLRTKEHPVVRQLEEEGVSFISFDSVYEQHDQFEQVYVEIVERLLNKAKEEDILYAVPGHPLVAEKTVQLLLERGKDADVDVVIGGGQSFLDSLFATLKIDPVEGFQFLDGTDLHRDDIHVRGHIIIGQVYDSFVASDVKLTLMEKYPDDYPIYIVQAAGSSEEKIAKVPLYQLDHEISSVNNLTSIYVPPVKDDFVYREFSSLREIIRILRGPNGCPWDKKQTHQSLKKYLIEECYELLSAIDHDDIDNMIEELGDVLLQVMLHSQIGEDEGLFSIEDVLESISRKMVHRHPHVFGDETAKTAEEVVKNWEAIKQSEKGRSAKGGGILDEIEKGLPAVIRAYEIQKKAAKTGFDWEKADEAAQKVEEEWREFLDEVKSGDKKKQVDELGDVLFALINTARFFSIHPEEALAQANDKFIRRFSYVEQKVKESGQSFQDFSLTELDRFWNEAKEKGL
;
A
#
# COMPACT_ATOMS: atom_id res chain seq x y z
N MET A 1 -37.21 -29.40 21.26
CA MET A 1 -36.69 -28.02 21.26
C MET A 1 -35.54 -28.04 22.21
N GLY A 2 -34.34 -27.74 21.76
CA GLY A 2 -33.13 -27.64 22.58
C GLY A 2 -33.25 -26.47 23.55
N TYR A 3 -32.55 -26.54 24.65
CA TYR A 3 -32.40 -25.41 25.58
C TYR A 3 -31.59 -24.26 24.92
N LYS A 4 -31.67 -23.07 25.51
CA LYS A 4 -31.04 -21.87 24.94
C LYS A 4 -30.06 -21.21 25.90
N ILE A 5 -29.06 -20.56 25.29
CA ILE A 5 -28.19 -19.60 25.98
C ILE A 5 -28.63 -18.19 25.54
N THR A 6 -29.17 -17.42 26.48
CA THR A 6 -29.40 -15.99 26.22
C THR A 6 -28.22 -15.20 26.70
N ILE A 7 -27.56 -14.46 25.80
CA ILE A 7 -26.36 -13.66 26.14
C ILE A 7 -26.75 -12.19 26.28
N VAL A 8 -26.38 -11.57 27.39
CA VAL A 8 -26.67 -10.15 27.66
C VAL A 8 -25.40 -9.41 28.02
N GLY A 9 -25.34 -8.12 27.67
CA GLY A 9 -24.25 -7.24 28.02
C GLY A 9 -24.54 -6.45 29.29
N LEU A 10 -23.55 -6.36 30.17
CA LEU A 10 -23.60 -5.58 31.40
C LEU A 10 -23.33 -4.08 31.20
N GLY A 11 -23.02 -3.65 29.96
CA GLY A 11 -22.59 -2.28 29.69
C GLY A 11 -21.15 -2.01 30.12
N ALA A 12 -20.75 -0.75 30.08
CA ALA A 12 -19.39 -0.33 30.42
C ALA A 12 -19.27 0.38 31.77
N GLY A 13 -20.39 0.73 32.39
CA GLY A 13 -20.43 1.58 33.58
C GLY A 13 -21.32 1.04 34.70
N ASP A 14 -21.93 1.96 35.39
CA ASP A 14 -22.78 1.71 36.55
C ASP A 14 -24.18 1.16 36.17
N ILE A 15 -24.99 0.81 37.16
CA ILE A 15 -26.34 0.25 36.97
C ILE A 15 -27.26 1.19 36.17
N ASP A 16 -27.04 2.49 36.22
CA ASP A 16 -27.80 3.49 35.49
C ASP A 16 -27.63 3.36 33.96
N GLN A 17 -26.53 2.75 33.51
CA GLN A 17 -26.28 2.45 32.10
C GLN A 17 -26.76 1.07 31.66
N LEU A 18 -27.25 0.25 32.61
CA LEU A 18 -27.76 -1.08 32.28
C LEU A 18 -29.12 -0.98 31.61
N PRO A 19 -29.31 -1.49 30.38
CA PRO A 19 -30.61 -1.47 29.74
C PRO A 19 -31.70 -2.15 30.62
N LEU A 20 -32.83 -1.48 30.82
CA LEU A 20 -33.88 -1.96 31.69
C LEU A 20 -34.33 -3.40 31.37
N GLY A 21 -34.29 -3.77 30.08
CA GLY A 21 -34.61 -5.13 29.63
C GLY A 21 -33.61 -6.16 30.12
N VAL A 22 -32.33 -5.82 30.12
CA VAL A 22 -31.23 -6.68 30.65
C VAL A 22 -31.36 -6.81 32.16
N TYR A 23 -31.53 -5.69 32.85
CA TYR A 23 -31.73 -5.67 34.32
C TYR A 23 -32.89 -6.57 34.76
N LYS A 24 -34.05 -6.46 34.09
CA LYS A 24 -35.26 -7.30 34.41
C LYS A 24 -34.95 -8.79 34.17
N ARG A 25 -34.17 -9.15 33.16
CA ARG A 25 -33.79 -10.55 32.90
C ARG A 25 -32.86 -11.07 33.99
N LEU A 26 -31.81 -10.33 34.35
CA LEU A 26 -30.88 -10.68 35.41
C LEU A 26 -31.59 -10.93 36.75
N LYS A 27 -32.66 -10.17 37.04
CA LYS A 27 -33.48 -10.37 38.29
C LYS A 27 -34.46 -11.52 38.21
N LYS A 28 -34.84 -11.96 37.01
CA LYS A 28 -35.88 -12.98 36.84
C LYS A 28 -35.30 -14.39 36.69
N GLU A 29 -34.19 -14.51 35.99
CA GLU A 29 -33.58 -15.81 35.66
C GLU A 29 -32.85 -16.39 36.86
N SER A 30 -33.00 -17.72 37.09
CA SER A 30 -32.38 -18.43 38.21
C SER A 30 -31.00 -18.97 37.87
N SER A 31 -30.67 -19.12 36.59
CA SER A 31 -29.40 -19.68 36.12
C SER A 31 -28.61 -18.62 35.37
N VAL A 32 -27.95 -17.74 36.14
CA VAL A 32 -27.17 -16.62 35.62
C VAL A 32 -25.71 -16.93 35.74
N PHE A 33 -24.98 -16.82 34.63
CA PHE A 33 -23.52 -16.96 34.52
C PHE A 33 -22.90 -15.64 34.15
N LEU A 34 -21.83 -15.25 34.85
CA LEU A 34 -21.04 -14.06 34.54
C LEU A 34 -19.67 -14.48 33.97
N ARG A 35 -19.24 -13.79 32.93
CA ARG A 35 -17.88 -13.93 32.46
C ARG A 35 -16.85 -13.60 33.55
N THR A 36 -17.08 -12.50 34.26
CA THR A 36 -16.28 -12.04 35.41
C THR A 36 -17.12 -11.27 36.40
N LYS A 37 -16.72 -11.29 37.67
CA LYS A 37 -17.27 -10.44 38.71
C LYS A 37 -16.65 -9.04 38.71
N GLU A 38 -15.52 -8.86 38.09
CA GLU A 38 -14.82 -7.58 38.02
C GLU A 38 -15.52 -6.62 37.03
N HIS A 39 -16.73 -6.17 37.44
CA HIS A 39 -17.50 -5.19 36.69
C HIS A 39 -18.27 -4.28 37.67
N PRO A 40 -18.31 -2.95 37.44
CA PRO A 40 -18.94 -2.00 38.37
C PRO A 40 -20.38 -2.37 38.75
N VAL A 41 -21.21 -2.83 37.79
CA VAL A 41 -22.62 -3.18 38.02
C VAL A 41 -22.80 -4.44 38.87
N VAL A 42 -21.84 -5.34 38.90
CA VAL A 42 -22.02 -6.67 39.54
C VAL A 42 -22.26 -6.55 41.05
N ARG A 43 -21.50 -5.69 41.73
CA ARG A 43 -21.67 -5.44 43.17
C ARG A 43 -23.09 -4.96 43.51
N GLN A 44 -23.64 -4.05 42.70
CA GLN A 44 -24.98 -3.54 42.91
C GLN A 44 -26.04 -4.61 42.67
N LEU A 45 -25.86 -5.47 41.65
CA LEU A 45 -26.74 -6.61 41.37
C LEU A 45 -26.74 -7.63 42.54
N GLU A 46 -25.56 -7.88 43.17
CA GLU A 46 -25.46 -8.73 44.36
C GLU A 46 -26.23 -8.12 45.53
N GLU A 47 -26.04 -6.82 45.82
CA GLU A 47 -26.77 -6.10 46.89
C GLU A 47 -28.29 -6.14 46.68
N GLU A 48 -28.74 -6.21 45.41
CA GLU A 48 -30.14 -6.36 45.06
C GLU A 48 -30.66 -7.82 44.99
N GLY A 49 -29.81 -8.77 45.39
CA GLY A 49 -30.18 -10.18 45.54
C GLY A 49 -30.12 -11.01 44.25
N VAL A 50 -29.43 -10.59 43.24
CA VAL A 50 -29.14 -11.41 42.04
C VAL A 50 -28.07 -12.44 42.38
N SER A 51 -28.40 -13.73 42.21
CA SER A 51 -27.44 -14.82 42.38
C SER A 51 -26.86 -15.24 41.01
N PHE A 52 -25.58 -15.47 40.96
CA PHE A 52 -24.89 -15.88 39.71
C PHE A 52 -23.68 -16.76 40.00
N ILE A 53 -23.21 -17.45 38.97
CA ILE A 53 -21.96 -18.20 38.93
C ILE A 53 -21.00 -17.44 38.01
N SER A 54 -19.78 -17.16 38.48
CA SER A 54 -18.77 -16.49 37.67
C SER A 54 -17.69 -17.46 37.15
N PHE A 55 -17.04 -17.07 36.05
CA PHE A 55 -15.95 -17.83 35.48
C PHE A 55 -14.56 -17.31 35.89
N ASP A 56 -14.43 -16.43 36.87
CA ASP A 56 -13.13 -15.90 37.32
C ASP A 56 -12.14 -17.01 37.67
N SER A 57 -12.62 -18.11 38.28
CA SER A 57 -11.79 -19.27 38.62
C SER A 57 -11.19 -19.98 37.39
N VAL A 58 -11.75 -19.83 36.20
CA VAL A 58 -11.20 -20.40 34.96
C VAL A 58 -10.00 -19.59 34.51
N TYR A 59 -10.04 -18.27 34.70
CA TYR A 59 -8.91 -17.39 34.41
C TYR A 59 -7.68 -17.70 35.29
N GLU A 60 -7.90 -18.13 36.52
CA GLU A 60 -6.82 -18.53 37.45
C GLU A 60 -6.19 -19.87 37.09
N GLN A 61 -6.85 -20.70 36.28
CA GLN A 61 -6.41 -22.06 35.91
C GLN A 61 -5.59 -22.14 34.64
N HIS A 62 -5.60 -21.11 33.81
CA HIS A 62 -4.94 -21.10 32.51
C HIS A 62 -4.05 -19.87 32.33
N ASP A 63 -2.86 -20.08 31.75
CA ASP A 63 -1.92 -19.01 31.41
C ASP A 63 -2.25 -18.34 30.06
N GLN A 64 -3.11 -18.95 29.24
CA GLN A 64 -3.46 -18.46 27.89
C GLN A 64 -4.96 -18.19 27.77
N PHE A 65 -5.33 -17.00 27.34
CA PHE A 65 -6.72 -16.57 27.21
C PHE A 65 -7.55 -17.45 26.27
N GLU A 66 -6.97 -18.00 25.21
CA GLU A 66 -7.67 -18.89 24.28
C GLU A 66 -8.21 -20.15 25.00
N GLN A 67 -7.44 -20.71 25.92
CA GLN A 67 -7.85 -21.88 26.69
C GLN A 67 -8.98 -21.53 27.66
N VAL A 68 -8.91 -20.37 28.29
CA VAL A 68 -9.97 -19.83 29.15
C VAL A 68 -11.29 -19.73 28.36
N TYR A 69 -11.26 -19.10 27.19
CA TYR A 69 -12.47 -18.90 26.38
C TYR A 69 -13.09 -20.21 25.93
N VAL A 70 -12.26 -21.17 25.49
CA VAL A 70 -12.73 -22.50 25.11
C VAL A 70 -13.40 -23.22 26.28
N GLU A 71 -12.79 -23.22 27.46
CA GLU A 71 -13.34 -23.88 28.63
C GLU A 71 -14.65 -23.23 29.11
N ILE A 72 -14.74 -21.89 29.14
CA ILE A 72 -15.98 -21.19 29.46
C ILE A 72 -17.11 -21.65 28.50
N VAL A 73 -16.83 -21.68 27.21
CA VAL A 73 -17.79 -22.07 26.18
C VAL A 73 -18.25 -23.52 26.36
N GLU A 74 -17.34 -24.45 26.64
CA GLU A 74 -17.67 -25.85 26.88
C GLU A 74 -18.55 -26.02 28.11
N ARG A 75 -18.24 -25.34 29.22
CA ARG A 75 -19.05 -25.36 30.45
C ARG A 75 -20.45 -24.79 30.20
N LEU A 76 -20.59 -23.68 29.46
CA LEU A 76 -21.88 -23.09 29.11
C LEU A 76 -22.71 -23.99 28.20
N LEU A 77 -22.11 -24.56 27.13
CA LEU A 77 -22.78 -25.47 26.22
C LEU A 77 -23.24 -26.75 26.94
N ASN A 78 -22.42 -27.31 27.84
CA ASN A 78 -22.80 -28.48 28.62
C ASN A 78 -23.95 -28.16 29.58
N LYS A 79 -23.92 -27.01 30.24
CA LYS A 79 -24.99 -26.61 31.16
C LYS A 79 -26.31 -26.35 30.41
N ALA A 80 -26.22 -25.75 29.21
CA ALA A 80 -27.36 -25.48 28.36
C ALA A 80 -28.04 -26.75 27.78
N LYS A 81 -27.47 -27.95 27.99
CA LYS A 81 -28.14 -29.22 27.67
C LYS A 81 -29.15 -29.64 28.76
N GLU A 82 -29.12 -29.00 29.91
CA GLU A 82 -29.93 -29.35 31.06
C GLU A 82 -31.05 -28.31 31.31
N GLU A 83 -30.78 -27.03 31.03
CA GLU A 83 -31.69 -25.91 31.30
C GLU A 83 -31.36 -24.69 30.43
N ASP A 84 -32.32 -23.77 30.29
CA ASP A 84 -32.06 -22.43 29.71
C ASP A 84 -31.17 -21.63 30.65
N ILE A 85 -30.13 -20.98 30.11
CA ILE A 85 -29.20 -20.18 30.88
C ILE A 85 -29.11 -18.75 30.36
N LEU A 86 -28.78 -17.83 31.29
CA LEU A 86 -28.43 -16.45 30.98
C LEU A 86 -26.94 -16.25 31.19
N TYR A 87 -26.25 -15.88 30.14
CA TYR A 87 -24.82 -15.56 30.20
C TYR A 87 -24.63 -14.05 30.06
N ALA A 88 -24.00 -13.42 31.04
CA ALA A 88 -23.77 -12.00 31.07
C ALA A 88 -22.28 -11.70 30.91
N VAL A 89 -21.97 -10.78 29.99
CA VAL A 89 -20.62 -10.37 29.64
C VAL A 89 -20.43 -8.86 29.82
N PRO A 90 -19.22 -8.36 30.05
CA PRO A 90 -18.92 -6.93 30.05
C PRO A 90 -19.28 -6.29 28.69
N GLY A 91 -19.70 -5.04 28.69
CA GLY A 91 -20.01 -4.31 27.46
C GLY A 91 -21.22 -4.86 26.71
N HIS A 92 -21.12 -4.95 25.39
CA HIS A 92 -22.12 -5.53 24.50
C HIS A 92 -21.66 -6.90 24.00
N PRO A 93 -22.53 -7.93 23.95
CA PRO A 93 -22.16 -9.30 23.58
C PRO A 93 -21.41 -9.47 22.25
N LEU A 94 -21.62 -8.58 21.28
CA LEU A 94 -21.02 -8.65 19.95
C LEU A 94 -19.81 -7.70 19.78
N VAL A 95 -19.34 -7.06 20.85
CA VAL A 95 -18.24 -6.11 20.79
C VAL A 95 -17.06 -6.61 21.60
N ALA A 96 -15.99 -7.01 20.92
CA ALA A 96 -14.73 -7.50 21.51
C ALA A 96 -14.92 -8.66 22.52
N GLU A 97 -15.85 -9.60 22.27
CA GLU A 97 -16.21 -10.67 23.19
C GLU A 97 -16.03 -12.06 22.53
N LYS A 98 -14.83 -12.63 22.72
CA LYS A 98 -14.41 -13.88 22.08
C LYS A 98 -15.27 -15.09 22.48
N THR A 99 -15.69 -15.17 23.75
CA THR A 99 -16.54 -16.27 24.24
C THR A 99 -17.89 -16.31 23.52
N VAL A 100 -18.43 -15.14 23.18
CA VAL A 100 -19.70 -15.03 22.45
C VAL A 100 -19.52 -15.49 20.99
N GLN A 101 -18.44 -15.12 20.34
CA GLN A 101 -18.15 -15.59 18.98
C GLN A 101 -18.07 -17.12 18.93
N LEU A 102 -17.33 -17.72 19.87
CA LEU A 102 -17.21 -19.18 19.97
C LEU A 102 -18.56 -19.87 20.28
N LEU A 103 -19.41 -19.25 21.10
CA LEU A 103 -20.76 -19.78 21.37
C LEU A 103 -21.63 -19.75 20.11
N LEU A 104 -21.58 -18.66 19.32
CA LEU A 104 -22.31 -18.54 18.05
C LEU A 104 -21.86 -19.56 17.01
N GLU A 105 -20.54 -19.86 16.98
CA GLU A 105 -19.98 -20.88 16.09
C GLU A 105 -20.38 -22.30 16.50
N ARG A 106 -20.16 -22.67 17.78
CA ARG A 106 -20.30 -24.04 18.28
C ARG A 106 -21.70 -24.42 18.76
N GLY A 107 -22.57 -23.43 19.01
CA GLY A 107 -23.92 -23.67 19.55
C GLY A 107 -24.77 -24.53 18.61
N LYS A 108 -24.67 -24.32 17.30
CA LYS A 108 -25.39 -25.12 16.30
C LYS A 108 -24.99 -26.59 16.33
N ASP A 109 -23.70 -26.88 16.45
CA ASP A 109 -23.17 -28.24 16.48
C ASP A 109 -23.53 -28.96 17.80
N ALA A 110 -23.74 -28.17 18.87
CA ALA A 110 -24.13 -28.66 20.18
C ALA A 110 -25.68 -28.79 20.39
N ASP A 111 -26.47 -28.48 19.37
CA ASP A 111 -27.97 -28.41 19.44
C ASP A 111 -28.46 -27.43 20.53
N VAL A 112 -27.75 -26.31 20.71
CA VAL A 112 -28.08 -25.25 21.66
C VAL A 112 -28.38 -23.97 20.90
N ASP A 113 -29.52 -23.36 21.20
CA ASP A 113 -29.93 -22.09 20.62
C ASP A 113 -29.25 -20.93 21.34
N VAL A 114 -28.42 -20.16 20.60
CA VAL A 114 -27.65 -19.03 21.16
C VAL A 114 -28.33 -17.73 20.74
N VAL A 115 -28.86 -16.99 21.70
CA VAL A 115 -29.66 -15.77 21.46
C VAL A 115 -28.97 -14.56 22.07
N ILE A 116 -28.73 -13.53 21.27
CA ILE A 116 -28.23 -12.24 21.78
C ILE A 116 -29.39 -11.46 22.38
N GLY A 117 -29.30 -11.24 23.70
CA GLY A 117 -30.35 -10.59 24.48
C GLY A 117 -30.20 -9.06 24.60
N GLY A 118 -29.22 -8.48 23.99
CA GLY A 118 -28.90 -7.04 24.01
C GLY A 118 -27.88 -6.66 25.08
N GLY A 119 -27.51 -5.40 25.10
CA GLY A 119 -26.54 -4.79 25.98
C GLY A 119 -26.19 -3.38 25.45
N GLN A 120 -25.61 -2.55 26.30
CA GLN A 120 -25.04 -1.27 25.88
C GLN A 120 -23.54 -1.47 25.58
N SER A 121 -23.10 -0.95 24.45
CA SER A 121 -21.68 -0.97 24.09
C SER A 121 -20.94 0.12 24.88
N PHE A 122 -19.69 -0.14 25.22
CA PHE A 122 -18.79 0.91 25.73
C PHE A 122 -18.53 2.01 24.68
N LEU A 123 -18.76 1.71 23.40
CA LEU A 123 -18.69 2.71 22.32
C LEU A 123 -19.73 3.82 22.50
N ASP A 124 -20.94 3.51 22.98
CA ASP A 124 -21.96 4.55 23.25
C ASP A 124 -21.46 5.54 24.29
N SER A 125 -20.83 5.02 25.35
CA SER A 125 -20.21 5.84 26.39
C SER A 125 -19.04 6.67 25.84
N LEU A 126 -18.18 6.06 25.00
CA LEU A 126 -17.08 6.78 24.35
C LEU A 126 -17.57 7.91 23.44
N PHE A 127 -18.60 7.68 22.64
CA PHE A 127 -19.17 8.72 21.77
C PHE A 127 -19.70 9.90 22.61
N ALA A 128 -20.41 9.61 23.70
CA ALA A 128 -20.91 10.64 24.60
C ALA A 128 -19.75 11.42 25.28
N THR A 129 -18.78 10.72 25.80
CA THR A 129 -17.61 11.28 26.51
C THR A 129 -16.76 12.15 25.58
N LEU A 130 -16.49 11.68 24.37
CA LEU A 130 -15.67 12.37 23.38
C LEU A 130 -16.48 13.36 22.53
N LYS A 131 -17.80 13.36 22.64
CA LYS A 131 -18.74 14.18 21.85
C LYS A 131 -18.58 13.96 20.34
N ILE A 132 -18.51 12.70 19.95
CA ILE A 132 -18.38 12.27 18.56
C ILE A 132 -19.77 11.88 18.05
N ASP A 133 -20.15 12.37 16.85
CA ASP A 133 -21.28 11.85 16.12
C ASP A 133 -20.80 10.68 15.22
N PRO A 134 -21.24 9.42 15.47
CA PRO A 134 -20.83 8.28 14.66
C PRO A 134 -21.18 8.41 13.17
N VAL A 135 -22.12 9.30 12.79
CA VAL A 135 -22.49 9.59 11.39
C VAL A 135 -21.34 10.25 10.62
N GLU A 136 -20.41 10.94 11.31
CA GLU A 136 -19.21 11.50 10.70
C GLU A 136 -18.21 10.41 10.23
N GLY A 137 -18.49 9.16 10.56
CA GLY A 137 -17.65 8.00 10.26
C GLY A 137 -16.64 7.71 11.36
N PHE A 138 -16.59 6.45 11.77
CA PHE A 138 -15.61 5.99 12.74
C PHE A 138 -15.13 4.58 12.42
N GLN A 139 -13.93 4.26 12.94
CA GLN A 139 -13.39 2.90 12.97
C GLN A 139 -13.23 2.46 14.41
N PHE A 140 -13.54 1.20 14.69
CA PHE A 140 -13.16 0.53 15.90
C PHE A 140 -12.16 -0.57 15.57
N LEU A 141 -10.94 -0.46 16.09
CA LEU A 141 -9.81 -1.32 15.77
C LEU A 141 -9.32 -2.04 17.03
N ASP A 142 -8.76 -3.23 16.84
CA ASP A 142 -8.13 -4.02 17.89
C ASP A 142 -6.66 -3.62 18.05
N GLY A 143 -6.26 -3.16 19.22
CA GLY A 143 -4.89 -2.74 19.47
C GLY A 143 -3.87 -3.88 19.49
N THR A 144 -4.32 -5.13 19.66
CA THR A 144 -3.45 -6.32 19.66
C THR A 144 -3.11 -6.85 18.26
N ASP A 145 -3.82 -6.37 17.24
CA ASP A 145 -3.66 -6.79 15.83
C ASP A 145 -3.85 -5.59 14.88
N LEU A 146 -3.25 -4.46 15.25
CA LEU A 146 -3.38 -3.22 14.51
C LEU A 146 -2.35 -3.16 13.37
N HIS A 147 -2.84 -3.07 12.14
CA HIS A 147 -1.98 -2.87 10.97
C HIS A 147 -2.14 -1.48 10.37
N ARG A 148 -1.05 -0.95 9.80
CA ARG A 148 -1.00 0.36 9.15
C ARG A 148 -2.12 0.54 8.11
N ASP A 149 -2.39 -0.50 7.31
CA ASP A 149 -3.32 -0.42 6.19
C ASP A 149 -4.80 -0.42 6.64
N ASP A 150 -5.08 -0.82 7.88
CA ASP A 150 -6.42 -0.75 8.47
C ASP A 150 -6.79 0.67 8.91
N ILE A 151 -5.81 1.59 9.00
CA ILE A 151 -5.99 2.93 9.54
C ILE A 151 -6.48 3.88 8.45
N HIS A 152 -7.72 4.38 8.59
CA HIS A 152 -8.30 5.40 7.72
C HIS A 152 -8.33 6.77 8.43
N VAL A 153 -7.38 7.62 8.10
CA VAL A 153 -7.10 8.87 8.82
C VAL A 153 -8.19 9.93 8.75
N ARG A 154 -9.18 9.79 7.85
CA ARG A 154 -10.27 10.78 7.67
C ARG A 154 -11.43 10.61 8.64
N GLY A 155 -11.55 9.46 9.31
CA GLY A 155 -12.58 9.17 10.29
C GLY A 155 -12.07 9.22 11.72
N HIS A 156 -12.98 9.18 12.67
CA HIS A 156 -12.64 8.95 14.07
C HIS A 156 -12.12 7.54 14.27
N ILE A 157 -11.01 7.35 14.98
CA ILE A 157 -10.46 6.02 15.26
C ILE A 157 -10.52 5.77 16.76
N ILE A 158 -11.16 4.68 17.14
CA ILE A 158 -11.20 4.16 18.50
C ILE A 158 -10.43 2.84 18.50
N ILE A 159 -9.38 2.73 19.31
CA ILE A 159 -8.57 1.52 19.44
C ILE A 159 -8.86 0.94 20.83
N GLY A 160 -9.44 -0.25 20.83
CA GLY A 160 -9.68 -1.04 22.05
C GLY A 160 -8.57 -2.04 22.33
N GLN A 161 -8.74 -2.85 23.37
CA GLN A 161 -7.82 -3.92 23.78
C GLN A 161 -6.39 -3.42 24.12
N VAL A 162 -6.25 -2.16 24.52
CA VAL A 162 -4.96 -1.59 24.93
C VAL A 162 -4.80 -1.78 26.44
N TYR A 163 -4.42 -2.97 26.88
CA TYR A 163 -4.43 -3.37 28.28
C TYR A 163 -3.05 -3.39 28.96
N ASP A 164 -1.98 -3.18 28.21
CA ASP A 164 -0.63 -3.05 28.76
C ASP A 164 0.25 -2.08 27.94
N SER A 165 1.44 -1.79 28.47
CA SER A 165 2.37 -0.86 27.84
C SER A 165 3.01 -1.40 26.55
N PHE A 166 3.06 -2.72 26.34
CA PHE A 166 3.60 -3.31 25.12
C PHE A 166 2.63 -3.09 23.96
N VAL A 167 1.34 -3.42 24.18
CA VAL A 167 0.29 -3.14 23.18
C VAL A 167 0.21 -1.63 22.90
N ALA A 168 0.32 -0.79 23.92
CA ALA A 168 0.34 0.67 23.73
C ALA A 168 1.53 1.14 22.89
N SER A 169 2.70 0.53 23.05
CA SER A 169 3.89 0.82 22.27
C SER A 169 3.71 0.38 20.79
N ASP A 170 3.15 -0.81 20.56
CA ASP A 170 2.87 -1.30 19.22
C ASP A 170 1.84 -0.42 18.49
N VAL A 171 0.76 -0.04 19.19
CA VAL A 171 -0.24 0.91 18.68
C VAL A 171 0.41 2.25 18.35
N LYS A 172 1.27 2.79 19.22
CA LYS A 172 2.00 4.03 18.99
C LYS A 172 2.83 3.95 17.71
N LEU A 173 3.66 2.91 17.58
CA LEU A 173 4.56 2.73 16.44
C LEU A 173 3.76 2.61 15.13
N THR A 174 2.69 1.83 15.11
CA THR A 174 1.83 1.67 13.95
C THR A 174 1.13 2.98 13.56
N LEU A 175 0.65 3.76 14.54
CA LEU A 175 0.06 5.07 14.28
C LEU A 175 1.08 6.07 13.74
N MET A 176 2.34 6.05 14.22
CA MET A 176 3.41 6.95 13.77
C MET A 176 3.82 6.72 12.29
N GLU A 177 3.45 5.60 11.70
CA GLU A 177 3.62 5.40 10.26
C GLU A 177 2.69 6.29 9.41
N LYS A 178 1.57 6.77 9.99
CA LYS A 178 0.57 7.60 9.30
C LYS A 178 0.39 9.00 9.88
N TYR A 179 0.71 9.18 11.15
CA TYR A 179 0.52 10.43 11.87
C TYR A 179 1.86 11.01 12.34
N PRO A 180 1.98 12.34 12.46
CA PRO A 180 3.13 12.96 13.12
C PRO A 180 3.28 12.49 14.57
N ASP A 181 4.50 12.47 15.07
CA ASP A 181 4.82 12.05 16.44
C ASP A 181 4.08 12.91 17.49
N ASP A 182 3.88 14.20 17.23
CA ASP A 182 3.18 15.14 18.10
C ASP A 182 1.67 15.21 17.88
N TYR A 183 1.13 14.32 17.02
CA TYR A 183 -0.31 14.31 16.76
C TYR A 183 -1.11 14.09 18.03
N PRO A 184 -2.15 14.92 18.31
CA PRO A 184 -2.90 14.82 19.54
C PRO A 184 -3.83 13.60 19.52
N ILE A 185 -3.65 12.71 20.48
CA ILE A 185 -4.51 11.56 20.75
C ILE A 185 -5.11 11.65 22.13
N TYR A 186 -6.09 10.79 22.41
CA TYR A 186 -6.74 10.76 23.72
C TYR A 186 -6.70 9.34 24.29
N ILE A 187 -6.27 9.24 25.54
CA ILE A 187 -6.38 8.03 26.35
C ILE A 187 -7.67 8.16 27.15
N VAL A 188 -8.61 7.25 26.95
CA VAL A 188 -9.91 7.25 27.62
C VAL A 188 -10.01 6.00 28.48
N GLN A 189 -10.18 6.17 29.76
CA GLN A 189 -10.35 5.08 30.72
C GLN A 189 -11.76 5.13 31.32
N ALA A 190 -12.39 3.97 31.42
CA ALA A 190 -13.69 3.78 32.05
C ALA A 190 -14.78 4.78 31.61
N ALA A 191 -14.89 5.02 30.29
CA ALA A 191 -15.80 5.99 29.70
C ALA A 191 -17.22 5.82 30.19
N GLY A 192 -17.84 6.94 30.63
CA GLY A 192 -19.20 6.98 31.15
C GLY A 192 -19.41 6.42 32.54
N SER A 193 -18.36 6.04 33.26
CA SER A 193 -18.45 5.63 34.68
C SER A 193 -18.02 6.75 35.62
N SER A 194 -18.24 6.57 36.91
CA SER A 194 -17.73 7.49 37.97
C SER A 194 -16.21 7.58 38.05
N GLU A 195 -15.50 6.64 37.42
CA GLU A 195 -14.03 6.56 37.36
C GLU A 195 -13.46 7.06 36.02
N GLU A 196 -14.29 7.68 35.21
CA GLU A 196 -13.88 8.19 33.89
C GLU A 196 -12.66 9.12 33.97
N LYS A 197 -11.67 8.83 33.13
CA LYS A 197 -10.49 9.68 32.95
C LYS A 197 -10.20 9.87 31.47
N ILE A 198 -9.92 11.10 31.09
CA ILE A 198 -9.52 11.45 29.72
C ILE A 198 -8.21 12.22 29.79
N ALA A 199 -7.19 11.72 29.12
CA ALA A 199 -5.92 12.42 28.95
C ALA A 199 -5.68 12.71 27.46
N LYS A 200 -5.44 13.97 27.13
CA LYS A 200 -4.98 14.37 25.78
C LYS A 200 -3.46 14.41 25.80
N VAL A 201 -2.83 13.62 24.95
CA VAL A 201 -1.37 13.48 24.89
C VAL A 201 -0.89 13.53 23.43
N PRO A 202 0.35 13.93 23.17
CA PRO A 202 0.96 13.74 21.86
C PRO A 202 1.24 12.25 21.64
N LEU A 203 1.15 11.78 20.39
CA LEU A 203 1.26 10.36 20.05
C LEU A 203 2.54 9.70 20.59
N TYR A 204 3.69 10.40 20.53
CA TYR A 204 4.97 9.86 21.01
C TYR A 204 4.99 9.54 22.52
N GLN A 205 4.04 10.10 23.30
CA GLN A 205 3.95 9.85 24.77
C GLN A 205 2.99 8.72 25.15
N LEU A 206 2.30 8.10 24.19
CA LEU A 206 1.23 7.13 24.45
C LEU A 206 1.64 6.04 25.44
N ASP A 207 2.75 5.36 25.22
CA ASP A 207 3.24 4.25 26.05
C ASP A 207 3.79 4.69 27.40
N HIS A 208 4.19 5.94 27.54
CA HIS A 208 4.64 6.53 28.82
C HIS A 208 3.48 6.90 29.74
N GLU A 209 2.39 7.40 29.19
CA GLU A 209 1.21 7.83 29.94
C GLU A 209 0.32 6.64 30.35
N ILE A 210 0.48 5.49 29.72
CA ILE A 210 -0.24 4.25 30.00
C ILE A 210 0.50 3.45 31.11
N SER A 211 0.75 4.05 32.25
CA SER A 211 1.42 3.37 33.40
C SER A 211 0.49 2.55 34.29
N SER A 212 -0.83 2.76 34.24
CA SER A 212 -1.85 1.99 34.99
C SER A 212 -3.02 1.63 34.08
N VAL A 213 -2.77 0.72 33.13
CA VAL A 213 -3.78 0.26 32.18
C VAL A 213 -4.66 -0.79 32.83
N ASN A 214 -5.95 -0.69 32.57
CA ASN A 214 -6.91 -1.75 32.84
C ASN A 214 -7.66 -2.08 31.52
N ASN A 215 -8.42 -3.16 31.53
CA ASN A 215 -9.25 -3.61 30.42
C ASN A 215 -10.36 -2.61 29.99
N LEU A 216 -10.45 -1.44 30.62
CA LEU A 216 -11.40 -0.37 30.31
C LEU A 216 -10.71 0.82 29.59
N THR A 217 -9.50 0.62 29.08
CA THR A 217 -8.75 1.67 28.35
C THR A 217 -8.97 1.58 26.86
N SER A 218 -9.25 2.71 26.24
CA SER A 218 -9.32 2.89 24.80
C SER A 218 -8.50 4.10 24.37
N ILE A 219 -7.92 4.02 23.17
CA ILE A 219 -7.24 5.16 22.54
C ILE A 219 -8.17 5.76 21.50
N TYR A 220 -8.29 7.06 21.51
CA TYR A 220 -9.01 7.79 20.48
C TYR A 220 -8.06 8.67 19.68
N VAL A 221 -8.11 8.53 18.35
CA VAL A 221 -7.38 9.36 17.40
C VAL A 221 -8.39 10.18 16.60
N PRO A 222 -8.36 11.52 16.70
CA PRO A 222 -9.28 12.37 15.94
C PRO A 222 -8.99 12.32 14.45
N PRO A 223 -9.98 12.66 13.59
CA PRO A 223 -9.78 12.78 12.15
C PRO A 223 -8.70 13.80 11.81
N VAL A 224 -7.89 13.50 10.81
CA VAL A 224 -6.87 14.40 10.29
C VAL A 224 -7.52 15.53 9.51
N LYS A 225 -7.05 16.76 9.74
CA LYS A 225 -7.42 17.94 8.97
C LYS A 225 -6.60 18.01 7.68
N ASP A 226 -7.08 18.76 6.70
CA ASP A 226 -6.76 18.71 5.26
C ASP A 226 -5.28 18.50 4.84
N ASP A 227 -4.30 19.06 5.57
CA ASP A 227 -2.90 19.04 5.11
C ASP A 227 -2.21 17.65 5.20
N PHE A 228 -2.67 16.75 6.04
CA PHE A 228 -2.10 15.41 6.20
C PHE A 228 -2.69 14.35 5.27
N VAL A 229 -3.86 14.62 4.72
CA VAL A 229 -4.53 13.69 3.79
C VAL A 229 -3.80 13.58 2.44
N TYR A 230 -2.86 14.48 2.13
CA TYR A 230 -2.08 14.42 0.89
C TYR A 230 -1.16 13.20 0.78
N ARG A 231 -0.90 12.48 1.87
CA ARG A 231 -0.17 11.21 1.86
C ARG A 231 -1.03 10.00 1.49
N GLU A 232 -2.34 10.18 1.39
CA GLU A 232 -3.27 9.10 1.09
C GLU A 232 -3.55 9.00 -0.42
N PHE A 233 -3.44 7.81 -0.99
CA PHE A 233 -3.73 7.57 -2.41
C PHE A 233 -5.15 8.01 -2.80
N SER A 234 -6.12 7.77 -1.91
CA SER A 234 -7.51 8.21 -2.09
C SER A 234 -7.65 9.72 -2.22
N SER A 235 -6.75 10.49 -1.59
CA SER A 235 -6.74 11.95 -1.68
C SER A 235 -6.24 12.41 -3.04
N LEU A 236 -5.17 11.81 -3.55
CA LEU A 236 -4.70 12.09 -4.91
C LEU A 236 -5.79 11.79 -5.94
N ARG A 237 -6.45 10.63 -5.80
CA ARG A 237 -7.59 10.27 -6.67
C ARG A 237 -8.68 11.35 -6.65
N GLU A 238 -9.10 11.77 -5.46
CA GLU A 238 -10.14 12.80 -5.33
C GLU A 238 -9.70 14.15 -5.91
N ILE A 239 -8.44 14.56 -5.72
CA ILE A 239 -7.88 15.77 -6.34
C ILE A 239 -8.01 15.71 -7.86
N ILE A 240 -7.59 14.61 -8.48
CA ILE A 240 -7.67 14.44 -9.95
C ILE A 240 -9.12 14.44 -10.43
N ARG A 241 -10.02 13.77 -9.70
CA ARG A 241 -11.46 13.77 -9.98
C ARG A 241 -12.05 15.19 -9.95
N ILE A 242 -11.67 15.99 -8.95
CA ILE A 242 -12.10 17.39 -8.85
C ILE A 242 -11.54 18.22 -10.01
N LEU A 243 -10.23 18.09 -10.33
CA LEU A 243 -9.59 18.83 -11.42
C LEU A 243 -10.27 18.59 -12.78
N ARG A 244 -10.71 17.37 -13.05
CA ARG A 244 -11.42 17.02 -14.29
C ARG A 244 -12.94 17.18 -14.20
N GLY A 245 -13.48 17.39 -13.00
CA GLY A 245 -14.91 17.53 -12.75
C GLY A 245 -15.54 18.79 -13.38
N PRO A 246 -16.87 18.95 -13.27
CA PRO A 246 -17.62 20.05 -13.93
C PRO A 246 -17.07 21.45 -13.63
N ASN A 247 -16.67 21.70 -12.40
CA ASN A 247 -16.11 22.96 -11.92
C ASN A 247 -14.57 22.94 -11.81
N GLY A 248 -13.92 21.93 -12.39
CA GLY A 248 -12.48 21.73 -12.32
C GLY A 248 -11.68 22.58 -13.29
N CYS A 249 -10.39 22.27 -13.42
CA CYS A 249 -9.44 23.02 -14.24
C CYS A 249 -9.77 22.90 -15.74
N PRO A 250 -9.90 24.02 -16.47
CA PRO A 250 -10.18 23.99 -17.90
C PRO A 250 -9.09 23.30 -18.73
N TRP A 251 -7.85 23.29 -18.27
CA TRP A 251 -6.75 22.63 -18.94
C TRP A 251 -6.83 21.11 -18.78
N ASP A 252 -7.00 20.61 -17.54
CA ASP A 252 -7.11 19.18 -17.24
C ASP A 252 -8.31 18.54 -17.92
N LYS A 253 -9.44 19.26 -17.97
CA LYS A 253 -10.66 18.78 -18.66
C LYS A 253 -10.48 18.58 -20.16
N LYS A 254 -9.55 19.31 -20.81
CA LYS A 254 -9.26 19.18 -22.25
C LYS A 254 -8.27 18.05 -22.57
N GLN A 255 -7.59 17.52 -21.57
CA GLN A 255 -6.61 16.47 -21.82
C GLN A 255 -7.28 15.17 -22.28
N THR A 256 -6.59 14.50 -23.19
CA THR A 256 -6.95 13.19 -23.74
C THR A 256 -5.76 12.24 -23.59
N HIS A 257 -5.98 10.94 -23.74
CA HIS A 257 -4.88 9.97 -23.79
C HIS A 257 -3.78 10.36 -24.79
N GLN A 258 -4.15 10.94 -25.95
CA GLN A 258 -3.20 11.35 -26.97
C GLN A 258 -2.42 12.62 -26.58
N SER A 259 -3.08 13.61 -25.98
CA SER A 259 -2.40 14.86 -25.59
C SER A 259 -1.41 14.67 -24.46
N LEU A 260 -1.65 13.70 -23.59
CA LEU A 260 -0.79 13.40 -22.42
C LEU A 260 0.45 12.54 -22.77
N LYS A 261 0.48 11.88 -23.94
CA LYS A 261 1.62 11.01 -24.30
C LYS A 261 2.99 11.69 -24.21
N LYS A 262 3.08 12.94 -24.60
CA LYS A 262 4.34 13.70 -24.58
C LYS A 262 4.80 13.95 -23.14
N TYR A 263 3.88 14.29 -22.23
CA TYR A 263 4.20 14.53 -20.82
C TYR A 263 4.64 13.23 -20.15
N LEU A 264 3.95 12.12 -20.35
CA LEU A 264 4.39 10.82 -19.81
C LEU A 264 5.83 10.46 -20.22
N ILE A 265 6.24 10.80 -21.45
CA ILE A 265 7.62 10.58 -21.91
C ILE A 265 8.56 11.55 -21.21
N GLU A 266 8.19 12.83 -21.06
CA GLU A 266 8.95 13.88 -20.40
C GLU A 266 9.24 13.48 -18.95
N GLU A 267 8.20 13.21 -18.14
CA GLU A 267 8.36 12.79 -16.73
C GLU A 267 9.20 11.49 -16.58
N CYS A 268 9.08 10.54 -17.52
CA CYS A 268 9.93 9.36 -17.51
C CYS A 268 11.41 9.69 -17.71
N TYR A 269 11.75 10.64 -18.59
CA TYR A 269 13.13 11.05 -18.79
C TYR A 269 13.66 11.90 -17.63
N GLU A 270 12.84 12.74 -17.03
CA GLU A 270 13.20 13.52 -15.85
C GLU A 270 13.47 12.61 -14.66
N LEU A 271 12.64 11.58 -14.45
CA LEU A 271 12.90 10.54 -13.45
C LEU A 271 14.22 9.78 -13.72
N LEU A 272 14.50 9.41 -14.96
CA LEU A 272 15.77 8.75 -15.31
C LEU A 272 16.96 9.65 -15.00
N SER A 273 16.85 10.94 -15.32
CA SER A 273 17.90 11.93 -14.99
C SER A 273 18.11 12.07 -13.48
N ALA A 274 17.05 12.10 -12.69
CA ALA A 274 17.14 12.16 -11.23
C ALA A 274 17.83 10.90 -10.64
N ILE A 275 17.53 9.73 -11.19
CA ILE A 275 18.19 8.46 -10.82
C ILE A 275 19.67 8.50 -11.16
N ASP A 276 20.05 8.96 -12.37
CA ASP A 276 21.44 9.01 -12.81
C ASP A 276 22.31 9.96 -11.98
N HIS A 277 21.69 10.96 -11.34
CA HIS A 277 22.37 11.92 -10.47
C HIS A 277 22.27 11.61 -8.96
N ASP A 278 21.63 10.48 -8.57
CA ASP A 278 21.33 10.13 -7.18
C ASP A 278 20.57 11.26 -6.42
N ASP A 279 19.75 12.05 -7.15
CA ASP A 279 19.00 13.17 -6.60
C ASP A 279 17.65 12.70 -6.01
N ILE A 280 17.67 12.44 -4.70
CA ILE A 280 16.53 11.87 -3.98
C ILE A 280 15.29 12.79 -4.02
N ASP A 281 15.50 14.11 -3.88
CA ASP A 281 14.40 15.06 -3.85
C ASP A 281 13.71 15.12 -5.23
N ASN A 282 14.47 15.22 -6.30
CA ASN A 282 13.96 15.13 -7.66
C ASN A 282 13.34 13.76 -7.97
N MET A 283 13.94 12.65 -7.51
CA MET A 283 13.30 11.33 -7.69
C MET A 283 11.90 11.25 -7.07
N ILE A 284 11.69 11.88 -5.91
CA ILE A 284 10.36 11.93 -5.28
C ILE A 284 9.39 12.75 -6.13
N GLU A 285 9.82 13.90 -6.66
CA GLU A 285 9.05 14.78 -7.52
C GLU A 285 8.63 14.04 -8.80
N GLU A 286 9.59 13.51 -9.54
CA GLU A 286 9.34 12.86 -10.83
C GLU A 286 8.55 11.55 -10.72
N LEU A 287 8.74 10.78 -9.64
CA LEU A 287 7.87 9.63 -9.35
C LEU A 287 6.42 10.09 -9.12
N GLY A 288 6.24 11.24 -8.49
CA GLY A 288 4.93 11.88 -8.31
C GLY A 288 4.31 12.26 -9.65
N ASP A 289 5.08 12.82 -10.59
CA ASP A 289 4.61 13.24 -11.90
C ASP A 289 4.32 12.06 -12.83
N VAL A 290 5.11 10.99 -12.78
CA VAL A 290 4.77 9.73 -13.44
C VAL A 290 3.46 9.15 -12.88
N LEU A 291 3.27 9.17 -11.56
CA LEU A 291 2.02 8.74 -10.92
C LEU A 291 0.85 9.63 -11.34
N LEU A 292 1.05 10.94 -11.43
CA LEU A 292 0.05 11.90 -11.97
C LEU A 292 -0.42 11.50 -13.36
N GLN A 293 0.48 11.13 -14.26
CA GLN A 293 0.11 10.67 -15.61
C GLN A 293 -0.76 9.41 -15.54
N VAL A 294 -0.42 8.44 -14.68
CA VAL A 294 -1.25 7.23 -14.46
C VAL A 294 -2.64 7.62 -13.98
N MET A 295 -2.75 8.52 -13.01
CA MET A 295 -4.02 8.97 -12.44
C MET A 295 -4.87 9.74 -13.46
N LEU A 296 -4.27 10.65 -14.26
CA LEU A 296 -4.97 11.39 -15.32
C LEU A 296 -5.50 10.45 -16.40
N HIS A 297 -4.69 9.49 -16.84
CA HIS A 297 -5.13 8.48 -17.81
C HIS A 297 -6.28 7.63 -17.26
N SER A 298 -6.22 7.26 -15.98
CA SER A 298 -7.29 6.48 -15.33
C SER A 298 -8.58 7.28 -15.19
N GLN A 299 -8.48 8.57 -14.84
CA GLN A 299 -9.65 9.45 -14.73
C GLN A 299 -10.28 9.73 -16.10
N ILE A 300 -9.48 9.85 -17.19
CA ILE A 300 -10.01 9.95 -18.55
C ILE A 300 -10.79 8.69 -18.89
N GLY A 301 -10.26 7.50 -18.58
CA GLY A 301 -10.95 6.23 -18.79
C GLY A 301 -12.28 6.16 -18.01
N GLU A 302 -12.31 6.64 -16.78
CA GLU A 302 -13.52 6.71 -15.95
C GLU A 302 -14.53 7.70 -16.50
N ASP A 303 -14.10 8.89 -16.93
CA ASP A 303 -14.94 9.90 -17.56
C ASP A 303 -15.62 9.38 -18.86
N GLU A 304 -14.93 8.52 -19.60
CA GLU A 304 -15.40 7.87 -20.82
C GLU A 304 -16.18 6.56 -20.57
N GLY A 305 -16.23 6.08 -19.33
CA GLY A 305 -16.90 4.84 -18.93
C GLY A 305 -16.21 3.57 -19.46
N LEU A 306 -14.91 3.61 -19.67
CA LEU A 306 -14.12 2.51 -20.23
C LEU A 306 -13.40 1.69 -19.15
N PHE A 307 -12.71 2.33 -18.22
CA PHE A 307 -11.99 1.74 -17.10
C PHE A 307 -11.71 2.80 -16.03
N SER A 308 -11.35 2.35 -14.84
CA SER A 308 -11.02 3.19 -13.69
C SER A 308 -9.61 2.91 -13.16
N ILE A 309 -9.16 3.64 -12.14
CA ILE A 309 -7.90 3.35 -11.45
C ILE A 309 -7.96 2.00 -10.74
N GLU A 310 -9.13 1.56 -10.28
CA GLU A 310 -9.33 0.24 -9.66
C GLU A 310 -9.04 -0.88 -10.65
N ASP A 311 -9.43 -0.75 -11.91
CA ASP A 311 -9.13 -1.74 -12.96
C ASP A 311 -7.63 -1.82 -13.22
N VAL A 312 -6.93 -0.67 -13.19
CA VAL A 312 -5.47 -0.61 -13.33
C VAL A 312 -4.79 -1.31 -12.15
N LEU A 313 -5.22 -1.00 -10.93
CA LEU A 313 -4.70 -1.63 -9.71
C LEU A 313 -4.97 -3.14 -9.68
N GLU A 314 -6.18 -3.57 -10.02
CA GLU A 314 -6.50 -5.00 -10.10
C GLU A 314 -5.63 -5.72 -11.13
N SER A 315 -5.46 -5.13 -12.31
CA SER A 315 -4.66 -5.70 -13.39
C SER A 315 -3.21 -5.92 -12.95
N ILE A 316 -2.58 -4.89 -12.35
CA ILE A 316 -1.17 -5.02 -11.94
C ILE A 316 -1.02 -5.94 -10.72
N SER A 317 -1.91 -5.86 -9.74
CA SER A 317 -1.87 -6.71 -8.53
C SER A 317 -2.02 -8.18 -8.89
N ARG A 318 -3.01 -8.54 -9.70
CA ARG A 318 -3.19 -9.92 -10.20
C ARG A 318 -1.94 -10.42 -10.95
N LYS A 319 -1.37 -9.56 -11.79
CA LYS A 319 -0.14 -9.88 -12.52
C LYS A 319 1.04 -10.13 -11.58
N MET A 320 1.22 -9.32 -10.55
CA MET A 320 2.31 -9.48 -9.57
C MET A 320 2.14 -10.75 -8.75
N VAL A 321 0.97 -11.01 -8.21
CA VAL A 321 0.67 -12.24 -7.46
C VAL A 321 0.89 -13.48 -8.33
N HIS A 322 0.35 -13.48 -9.56
CA HIS A 322 0.45 -14.64 -10.47
C HIS A 322 1.88 -14.93 -10.92
N ARG A 323 2.71 -13.89 -11.09
CA ARG A 323 4.10 -14.04 -11.54
C ARG A 323 5.12 -14.30 -10.43
N HIS A 324 4.67 -14.27 -9.16
CA HIS A 324 5.52 -14.56 -8.00
C HIS A 324 4.96 -15.71 -7.14
N PRO A 325 4.74 -16.91 -7.74
CA PRO A 325 4.17 -18.05 -7.01
C PRO A 325 5.07 -18.55 -5.89
N HIS A 326 6.35 -18.20 -5.90
CA HIS A 326 7.31 -18.47 -4.83
C HIS A 326 7.15 -17.56 -3.60
N VAL A 327 6.34 -16.50 -3.68
CA VAL A 327 6.02 -15.58 -2.57
C VAL A 327 4.56 -15.75 -2.15
N PHE A 328 3.65 -15.85 -3.10
CA PHE A 328 2.20 -15.86 -2.87
C PHE A 328 1.55 -17.23 -3.05
N GLY A 329 2.31 -18.26 -3.39
CA GLY A 329 1.84 -19.64 -3.62
C GLY A 329 2.77 -20.66 -2.99
N ASP A 330 2.69 -21.91 -3.47
CA ASP A 330 3.40 -23.07 -2.90
C ASP A 330 4.73 -23.40 -3.63
N GLU A 331 5.10 -22.63 -4.65
CA GLU A 331 6.36 -22.85 -5.38
C GLU A 331 7.56 -22.29 -4.61
N THR A 332 8.73 -22.83 -4.86
CA THR A 332 9.98 -22.35 -4.25
C THR A 332 10.97 -21.91 -5.31
N ALA A 333 11.57 -20.75 -5.14
CA ALA A 333 12.73 -20.28 -5.91
C ALA A 333 13.82 -19.81 -4.94
N LYS A 334 15.05 -20.29 -5.14
CA LYS A 334 16.16 -20.02 -4.21
C LYS A 334 17.14 -18.98 -4.73
N THR A 335 17.12 -18.70 -6.02
CA THR A 335 18.01 -17.73 -6.66
C THR A 335 17.25 -16.76 -7.56
N ALA A 336 17.82 -15.59 -7.81
CA ALA A 336 17.24 -14.59 -8.70
C ALA A 336 17.07 -15.13 -10.14
N GLU A 337 18.00 -15.97 -10.60
CA GLU A 337 17.98 -16.59 -11.93
C GLU A 337 16.80 -17.57 -12.06
N GLU A 338 16.50 -18.34 -11.03
CA GLU A 338 15.32 -19.22 -11.00
C GLU A 338 14.02 -18.39 -11.06
N VAL A 339 13.96 -17.28 -10.33
CA VAL A 339 12.80 -16.36 -10.37
C VAL A 339 12.61 -15.80 -11.78
N VAL A 340 13.66 -15.30 -12.43
CA VAL A 340 13.59 -14.76 -13.81
C VAL A 340 13.11 -15.81 -14.80
N LYS A 341 13.64 -17.04 -14.69
CA LYS A 341 13.26 -18.16 -15.56
C LYS A 341 11.78 -18.53 -15.40
N ASN A 342 11.30 -18.63 -14.16
CA ASN A 342 9.90 -18.93 -13.86
C ASN A 342 8.99 -17.82 -14.38
N TRP A 343 9.37 -16.56 -14.16
CA TRP A 343 8.64 -15.39 -14.64
C TRP A 343 8.52 -15.35 -16.17
N GLU A 344 9.60 -15.67 -16.90
CA GLU A 344 9.56 -15.78 -18.37
C GLU A 344 8.65 -16.92 -18.83
N ALA A 345 8.68 -18.08 -18.17
CA ALA A 345 7.80 -19.20 -18.50
C ALA A 345 6.31 -18.85 -18.28
N ILE A 346 5.98 -18.21 -17.17
CA ILE A 346 4.61 -17.75 -16.88
C ILE A 346 4.17 -16.71 -17.92
N LYS A 347 5.02 -15.73 -18.24
CA LYS A 347 4.73 -14.71 -19.26
C LYS A 347 4.50 -15.31 -20.64
N GLN A 348 5.22 -16.37 -21.00
CA GLN A 348 4.99 -17.11 -22.24
C GLN A 348 3.66 -17.86 -22.25
N SER A 349 3.28 -18.49 -21.13
CA SER A 349 1.99 -19.17 -21.00
C SER A 349 0.79 -18.23 -21.10
N GLU A 350 0.90 -17.02 -20.53
CA GLU A 350 -0.11 -15.96 -20.65
C GLU A 350 -0.30 -15.53 -22.13
N LYS A 351 0.82 -15.37 -22.84
CA LYS A 351 0.82 -14.97 -24.25
C LYS A 351 0.28 -16.08 -25.18
N GLY A 352 0.58 -17.35 -24.90
CA GLY A 352 0.06 -18.48 -25.67
C GLY A 352 -1.47 -18.58 -25.70
N ARG A 353 -2.16 -17.98 -24.72
CA ARG A 353 -3.62 -17.86 -24.70
C ARG A 353 -4.17 -16.71 -25.56
N SER A 354 -3.34 -15.70 -25.88
CA SER A 354 -3.71 -14.51 -26.67
C SER A 354 -3.23 -14.55 -28.13
N ALA A 355 -2.33 -15.47 -28.50
CA ALA A 355 -1.70 -15.51 -29.81
C ALA A 355 -2.64 -16.07 -30.87
N LYS A 356 -3.40 -15.20 -31.51
CA LYS A 356 -3.95 -15.44 -32.85
C LYS A 356 -2.88 -15.06 -33.88
N GLY A 357 -2.03 -16.03 -34.31
CA GLY A 357 -1.38 -16.05 -35.61
C GLY A 357 -0.46 -14.90 -36.04
N GLY A 358 0.21 -14.22 -35.09
CA GLY A 358 1.18 -13.16 -35.41
C GLY A 358 2.62 -13.70 -35.54
N GLY A 359 3.49 -13.00 -36.26
CA GLY A 359 4.93 -13.28 -36.32
C GLY A 359 5.64 -13.00 -35.00
N ILE A 360 6.82 -13.61 -34.81
CA ILE A 360 7.63 -13.49 -33.59
C ILE A 360 7.92 -12.02 -33.21
N LEU A 361 8.10 -11.17 -34.21
CA LEU A 361 8.42 -9.75 -34.01
C LEU A 361 7.18 -8.84 -33.88
N ASP A 362 5.97 -9.36 -34.16
CA ASP A 362 4.73 -8.55 -34.09
C ASP A 362 4.36 -8.11 -32.67
N GLU A 363 4.95 -8.75 -31.66
CA GLU A 363 4.77 -8.38 -30.26
C GLU A 363 5.60 -7.16 -29.81
N ILE A 364 6.51 -6.69 -30.65
CA ILE A 364 7.34 -5.53 -30.32
C ILE A 364 6.53 -4.27 -30.56
N GLU A 365 6.41 -3.47 -29.49
CA GLU A 365 5.65 -2.24 -29.51
C GLU A 365 6.19 -1.27 -30.58
N LYS A 366 5.32 -0.85 -31.51
CA LYS A 366 5.70 0.01 -32.64
C LYS A 366 6.01 1.45 -32.20
N GLY A 367 5.52 1.85 -31.04
CA GLY A 367 5.70 3.20 -30.48
C GLY A 367 7.01 3.40 -29.73
N LEU A 368 7.86 2.38 -29.59
CA LEU A 368 9.16 2.50 -28.92
C LEU A 368 10.10 3.44 -29.70
N PRO A 369 10.97 4.20 -29.01
CA PRO A 369 12.11 4.89 -29.62
C PRO A 369 12.93 3.94 -30.52
N ALA A 370 13.46 4.44 -31.61
CA ALA A 370 14.09 3.60 -32.64
C ALA A 370 15.24 2.73 -32.09
N VAL A 371 16.04 3.29 -31.18
CA VAL A 371 17.19 2.59 -30.57
C VAL A 371 16.70 1.44 -29.67
N ILE A 372 15.73 1.70 -28.80
CA ILE A 372 15.13 0.68 -27.93
C ILE A 372 14.45 -0.39 -28.77
N ARG A 373 13.73 0.01 -29.79
CA ARG A 373 13.02 -0.91 -30.69
C ARG A 373 13.99 -1.84 -31.43
N ALA A 374 15.10 -1.32 -31.94
CA ALA A 374 16.13 -2.12 -32.61
C ALA A 374 16.74 -3.15 -31.64
N TYR A 375 17.03 -2.74 -30.39
CA TYR A 375 17.52 -3.63 -29.34
C TYR A 375 16.54 -4.78 -29.05
N GLU A 376 15.25 -4.48 -28.86
CA GLU A 376 14.23 -5.49 -28.60
C GLU A 376 13.98 -6.42 -29.78
N ILE A 377 14.05 -5.92 -31.04
CA ILE A 377 13.98 -6.74 -32.26
C ILE A 377 15.09 -7.79 -32.25
N GLN A 378 16.32 -7.36 -32.06
CA GLN A 378 17.50 -8.23 -32.08
C GLN A 378 17.50 -9.22 -30.92
N LYS A 379 17.20 -8.77 -29.70
CA LYS A 379 17.06 -9.62 -28.53
C LYS A 379 16.01 -10.73 -28.72
N LYS A 380 14.91 -10.41 -29.41
CA LYS A 380 13.85 -11.36 -29.68
C LYS A 380 14.22 -12.35 -30.79
N ALA A 381 14.88 -11.88 -31.84
CA ALA A 381 15.43 -12.71 -32.90
C ALA A 381 16.47 -13.69 -32.36
N ALA A 382 17.37 -13.22 -31.50
CA ALA A 382 18.39 -14.05 -30.85
C ALA A 382 17.79 -15.22 -30.04
N LYS A 383 16.67 -14.99 -29.33
CA LYS A 383 15.92 -16.07 -28.60
C LYS A 383 15.41 -17.20 -29.49
N THR A 384 15.31 -17.00 -30.81
CA THR A 384 14.90 -18.04 -31.76
C THR A 384 16.07 -18.80 -32.37
N GLY A 385 17.31 -18.47 -31.96
CA GLY A 385 18.52 -19.00 -32.54
C GLY A 385 19.05 -18.21 -33.75
N PHE A 386 18.39 -17.07 -34.10
CA PHE A 386 18.90 -16.17 -35.14
C PHE A 386 19.82 -15.12 -34.48
N ASP A 387 21.04 -15.56 -34.21
CA ASP A 387 22.08 -14.75 -33.55
C ASP A 387 23.49 -15.17 -33.99
N TRP A 388 24.46 -14.26 -33.79
CA TRP A 388 25.88 -14.56 -33.93
C TRP A 388 26.35 -15.46 -32.79
N GLU A 389 27.35 -16.30 -33.04
CA GLU A 389 27.94 -17.14 -31.99
C GLU A 389 28.87 -16.32 -31.05
N LYS A 390 29.49 -15.26 -31.57
CA LYS A 390 30.48 -14.47 -30.84
C LYS A 390 30.28 -12.98 -31.02
N ALA A 391 30.61 -12.21 -30.00
CA ALA A 391 30.57 -10.75 -30.01
C ALA A 391 31.47 -10.16 -31.11
N ASP A 392 32.63 -10.78 -31.40
CA ASP A 392 33.53 -10.35 -32.45
C ASP A 392 32.93 -10.36 -33.83
N GLU A 393 31.99 -11.32 -34.11
CA GLU A 393 31.29 -11.39 -35.39
C GLU A 393 30.29 -10.24 -35.53
N ALA A 394 29.61 -9.88 -34.45
CA ALA A 394 28.73 -8.71 -34.43
C ALA A 394 29.52 -7.40 -34.60
N ALA A 395 30.71 -7.30 -34.00
CA ALA A 395 31.58 -6.14 -34.18
C ALA A 395 32.14 -6.03 -35.61
N GLN A 396 32.51 -7.14 -36.24
CA GLN A 396 32.93 -7.17 -37.67
C GLN A 396 31.81 -6.68 -38.60
N LYS A 397 30.52 -6.99 -38.27
CA LYS A 397 29.41 -6.47 -39.08
C LYS A 397 29.31 -4.94 -38.97
N VAL A 398 29.62 -4.32 -37.86
CA VAL A 398 29.68 -2.84 -37.75
C VAL A 398 30.74 -2.27 -38.75
N GLU A 399 31.91 -2.92 -38.86
CA GLU A 399 32.97 -2.47 -39.79
C GLU A 399 32.53 -2.64 -41.25
N GLU A 400 31.80 -3.71 -41.55
CA GLU A 400 31.25 -3.96 -42.90
C GLU A 400 30.25 -2.87 -43.28
N GLU A 401 29.19 -2.65 -42.45
CA GLU A 401 28.16 -1.63 -42.69
C GLU A 401 28.76 -0.21 -42.75
N TRP A 402 29.78 0.08 -41.95
CA TRP A 402 30.46 1.36 -41.98
C TRP A 402 31.18 1.58 -43.34
N ARG A 403 31.77 0.55 -43.92
CA ARG A 403 32.40 0.63 -45.26
C ARG A 403 31.37 0.83 -46.36
N GLU A 404 30.27 0.10 -46.33
CA GLU A 404 29.17 0.23 -47.26
C GLU A 404 28.60 1.66 -47.22
N PHE A 405 28.36 2.21 -46.04
CA PHE A 405 27.97 3.60 -45.86
C PHE A 405 28.97 4.59 -46.51
N LEU A 406 30.27 4.41 -46.27
CA LEU A 406 31.26 5.29 -46.85
C LEU A 406 31.33 5.19 -48.40
N ASP A 407 31.05 4.04 -48.96
CA ASP A 407 30.98 3.86 -50.39
C ASP A 407 29.77 4.55 -50.99
N GLU A 408 28.62 4.49 -50.34
CA GLU A 408 27.43 5.24 -50.76
C GLU A 408 27.57 6.77 -50.54
N VAL A 409 28.37 7.20 -49.57
CA VAL A 409 28.73 8.64 -49.45
C VAL A 409 29.51 9.11 -50.68
N LYS A 410 30.43 8.28 -51.24
CA LYS A 410 31.14 8.57 -52.47
C LYS A 410 30.25 8.55 -53.71
N SER A 411 29.26 7.67 -53.77
CA SER A 411 28.29 7.58 -54.86
C SER A 411 27.35 8.79 -54.96
N GLY A 412 27.11 9.47 -53.87
CA GLY A 412 26.24 10.64 -53.79
C GLY A 412 24.73 10.30 -53.69
N ASP A 413 24.34 9.03 -53.63
CA ASP A 413 22.94 8.61 -53.50
C ASP A 413 22.44 8.77 -52.07
N LYS A 414 21.70 9.85 -51.83
CA LYS A 414 21.17 10.19 -50.50
C LYS A 414 20.26 9.12 -49.90
N LYS A 415 19.50 8.41 -50.70
CA LYS A 415 18.59 7.38 -50.19
C LYS A 415 19.37 6.20 -49.65
N LYS A 416 20.33 5.72 -50.41
CA LYS A 416 21.20 4.63 -49.99
C LYS A 416 22.07 5.01 -48.78
N GLN A 417 22.57 6.27 -48.70
CA GLN A 417 23.27 6.76 -47.50
C GLN A 417 22.44 6.65 -46.25
N VAL A 418 21.11 6.89 -46.33
CA VAL A 418 20.21 6.75 -45.17
C VAL A 418 20.02 5.28 -44.82
N ASP A 419 19.88 4.41 -45.83
CA ASP A 419 19.70 2.97 -45.61
C ASP A 419 20.96 2.39 -44.92
N GLU A 420 22.16 2.62 -45.46
CA GLU A 420 23.42 2.11 -44.90
C GLU A 420 23.74 2.70 -43.53
N LEU A 421 23.45 3.98 -43.28
CA LEU A 421 23.60 4.55 -41.95
C LEU A 421 22.65 3.89 -40.93
N GLY A 422 21.44 3.52 -41.37
CA GLY A 422 20.51 2.75 -40.55
C GLY A 422 21.07 1.38 -40.17
N ASP A 423 21.72 0.70 -41.13
CA ASP A 423 22.33 -0.62 -40.88
C ASP A 423 23.55 -0.54 -39.98
N VAL A 424 24.38 0.51 -40.09
CA VAL A 424 25.46 0.80 -39.11
C VAL A 424 24.92 0.95 -37.71
N LEU A 425 23.87 1.76 -37.52
CA LEU A 425 23.27 1.97 -36.18
C LEU A 425 22.66 0.66 -35.64
N PHE A 426 22.01 -0.13 -36.50
CA PHE A 426 21.43 -1.41 -36.13
C PHE A 426 22.51 -2.43 -35.73
N ALA A 427 23.65 -2.49 -36.44
CA ALA A 427 24.79 -3.34 -36.08
C ALA A 427 25.46 -2.92 -34.77
N LEU A 428 25.60 -1.61 -34.52
CA LEU A 428 26.11 -1.08 -33.25
C LEU A 428 25.23 -1.48 -32.06
N ILE A 429 23.90 -1.38 -32.22
CA ILE A 429 22.93 -1.78 -31.19
C ILE A 429 23.04 -3.29 -30.90
N ASN A 430 23.23 -4.11 -31.94
CA ASN A 430 23.44 -5.55 -31.76
C ASN A 430 24.72 -5.86 -30.98
N THR A 431 25.81 -5.16 -31.30
CA THR A 431 27.08 -5.28 -30.56
C THR A 431 26.90 -4.90 -29.09
N ALA A 432 26.21 -3.80 -28.78
CA ALA A 432 25.91 -3.41 -27.40
C ALA A 432 25.16 -4.52 -26.63
N ARG A 433 24.20 -5.21 -27.29
CA ARG A 433 23.48 -6.34 -26.71
C ARG A 433 24.38 -7.49 -26.27
N PHE A 434 25.38 -7.84 -27.05
CA PHE A 434 26.35 -8.88 -26.68
C PHE A 434 27.14 -8.56 -25.42
N PHE A 435 27.41 -7.27 -25.16
CA PHE A 435 28.07 -6.81 -23.94
C PHE A 435 27.10 -6.47 -22.81
N SER A 436 25.80 -6.80 -22.96
CA SER A 436 24.75 -6.45 -21.99
C SER A 436 24.66 -4.96 -21.70
N ILE A 437 25.01 -4.13 -22.68
CA ILE A 437 24.91 -2.67 -22.60
C ILE A 437 23.57 -2.25 -23.21
N HIS A 438 22.80 -1.46 -22.47
CA HIS A 438 21.58 -0.87 -23.00
C HIS A 438 21.94 0.36 -23.88
N PRO A 439 21.65 0.35 -25.18
CA PRO A 439 22.18 1.38 -26.10
C PRO A 439 21.59 2.78 -25.86
N GLU A 440 20.34 2.89 -25.37
CA GLU A 440 19.70 4.16 -25.03
C GLU A 440 20.40 4.80 -23.82
N GLU A 441 20.66 4.03 -22.76
CA GLU A 441 21.39 4.49 -21.59
C GLU A 441 22.82 4.92 -21.93
N ALA A 442 23.50 4.14 -22.75
CA ALA A 442 24.86 4.47 -23.18
C ALA A 442 24.90 5.79 -23.98
N LEU A 443 23.88 6.04 -24.83
CA LEU A 443 23.78 7.27 -25.60
C LEU A 443 23.39 8.46 -24.70
N ALA A 444 22.48 8.27 -23.75
CA ALA A 444 22.10 9.29 -22.76
C ALA A 444 23.33 9.73 -21.95
N GLN A 445 24.11 8.80 -21.38
CA GLN A 445 25.35 9.12 -20.67
C GLN A 445 26.39 9.85 -21.52
N ALA A 446 26.46 9.52 -22.82
CA ALA A 446 27.34 10.23 -23.75
C ALA A 446 26.88 11.67 -24.00
N ASN A 447 25.56 11.89 -24.11
CA ASN A 447 24.99 13.23 -24.23
C ASN A 447 25.28 14.07 -22.98
N ASP A 448 25.04 13.55 -21.78
CA ASP A 448 25.29 14.28 -20.53
C ASP A 448 26.77 14.60 -20.35
N LYS A 449 27.62 13.65 -20.68
CA LYS A 449 29.09 13.89 -20.67
C LYS A 449 29.45 15.00 -21.66
N PHE A 450 28.84 15.02 -22.84
CA PHE A 450 29.08 16.11 -23.81
C PHE A 450 28.60 17.44 -23.25
N ILE A 451 27.42 17.51 -22.68
CA ILE A 451 26.83 18.72 -22.09
C ILE A 451 27.72 19.26 -20.97
N ARG A 452 28.15 18.41 -20.01
CA ARG A 452 29.03 18.82 -18.91
C ARG A 452 30.33 19.42 -19.43
N ARG A 453 30.98 18.79 -20.41
CA ARG A 453 32.22 19.30 -21.00
C ARG A 453 32.00 20.58 -21.79
N PHE A 454 30.94 20.68 -22.53
CA PHE A 454 30.61 21.87 -23.30
C PHE A 454 30.27 23.04 -22.39
N SER A 455 29.58 22.85 -21.28
CA SER A 455 29.33 23.87 -20.26
C SER A 455 30.63 24.41 -19.67
N TYR A 456 31.66 23.56 -19.50
CA TYR A 456 32.97 24.03 -19.11
C TYR A 456 33.61 24.93 -20.20
N VAL A 457 33.50 24.57 -21.49
CA VAL A 457 33.95 25.39 -22.60
C VAL A 457 33.22 26.76 -22.62
N GLU A 458 31.87 26.75 -22.44
CA GLU A 458 31.06 27.97 -22.34
C GLU A 458 31.51 28.87 -21.19
N GLN A 459 31.80 28.27 -20.03
CA GLN A 459 32.31 29.02 -18.88
C GLN A 459 33.66 29.68 -19.24
N LYS A 460 34.61 28.96 -19.89
CA LYS A 460 35.90 29.48 -20.30
C LYS A 460 35.81 30.62 -21.32
N VAL A 461 34.91 30.48 -22.29
CA VAL A 461 34.61 31.54 -23.26
C VAL A 461 34.06 32.77 -22.54
N LYS A 462 33.13 32.61 -21.61
CA LYS A 462 32.56 33.70 -20.80
C LYS A 462 33.62 34.39 -19.94
N GLU A 463 34.50 33.63 -19.30
CA GLU A 463 35.60 34.16 -18.48
C GLU A 463 36.61 34.99 -19.31
N SER A 464 36.77 34.68 -20.59
CA SER A 464 37.65 35.45 -21.49
C SER A 464 37.08 36.82 -21.90
N GLY A 465 35.80 37.06 -21.73
CA GLY A 465 35.13 38.25 -22.21
C GLY A 465 34.92 38.31 -23.72
N GLN A 466 35.15 37.21 -24.42
CA GLN A 466 35.02 37.07 -25.89
C GLN A 466 33.76 36.25 -26.22
N SER A 467 33.37 36.20 -27.48
CA SER A 467 32.29 35.34 -27.98
C SER A 467 32.84 34.04 -28.57
N PHE A 468 32.02 33.00 -28.70
CA PHE A 468 32.42 31.75 -29.33
C PHE A 468 33.00 31.92 -30.75
N GLN A 469 32.55 32.95 -31.47
CA GLN A 469 32.99 33.24 -32.84
C GLN A 469 34.40 33.79 -32.90
N ASP A 470 34.92 34.28 -31.79
CA ASP A 470 36.27 34.83 -31.71
C ASP A 470 37.34 33.74 -31.49
N PHE A 471 36.93 32.49 -31.23
CA PHE A 471 37.81 31.35 -31.00
C PHE A 471 37.86 30.43 -32.23
N SER A 472 39.05 29.94 -32.55
CA SER A 472 39.19 28.82 -33.46
C SER A 472 38.75 27.51 -32.81
N LEU A 473 38.42 26.52 -33.63
CA LEU A 473 38.09 25.16 -33.13
C LEU A 473 39.19 24.58 -32.28
N THR A 474 40.45 24.81 -32.62
CA THR A 474 41.64 24.34 -31.90
C THR A 474 41.70 24.95 -30.49
N GLU A 475 41.33 26.21 -30.33
CA GLU A 475 41.31 26.86 -29.02
C GLU A 475 40.14 26.34 -28.14
N LEU A 476 38.97 26.14 -28.74
CA LEU A 476 37.85 25.52 -28.05
C LEU A 476 38.14 24.06 -27.65
N ASP A 477 38.83 23.30 -28.52
CA ASP A 477 39.26 21.93 -28.22
C ASP A 477 40.25 21.86 -27.06
N ARG A 478 41.04 22.90 -26.85
CA ARG A 478 41.89 23.01 -25.66
C ARG A 478 41.06 23.08 -24.39
N PHE A 479 40.01 23.90 -24.34
CA PHE A 479 39.10 23.95 -23.19
C PHE A 479 38.35 22.62 -22.99
N TRP A 480 37.99 21.96 -24.08
CA TRP A 480 37.41 20.64 -24.05
C TRP A 480 38.33 19.57 -23.44
N ASN A 481 39.61 19.60 -23.81
CA ASN A 481 40.60 18.68 -23.23
C ASN A 481 40.90 19.00 -21.76
N GLU A 482 40.92 20.28 -21.37
CA GLU A 482 40.95 20.67 -19.96
C GLU A 482 39.74 20.11 -19.16
N ALA A 483 38.55 20.11 -19.73
CA ALA A 483 37.35 19.49 -19.11
C ALA A 483 37.56 17.99 -18.89
N LYS A 484 38.11 17.25 -19.87
CA LYS A 484 38.46 15.83 -19.74
C LYS A 484 39.48 15.57 -18.62
N GLU A 485 40.54 16.38 -18.54
CA GLU A 485 41.56 16.25 -17.49
C GLU A 485 41.01 16.50 -16.09
N LYS A 486 39.91 17.28 -15.97
CA LYS A 486 39.18 17.52 -14.72
C LYS A 486 38.18 16.44 -14.38
N GLY A 487 38.00 15.43 -15.22
CA GLY A 487 37.06 14.32 -15.01
C GLY A 487 35.63 14.63 -15.36
N LEU A 488 35.36 15.72 -16.09
CA LEU A 488 34.02 16.10 -16.56
C LEU A 488 33.55 15.24 -17.75
#